data_cfccae5ad0222cedc4d2c1c42f1cd5e9
#
_entry.id   cfccae5ad0222cedc4d2c1c42f1cd5e9
#
_cell.length_a   1.000
_cell.length_b   1.000
_cell.length_c   1.000
_cell.angle_alpha   90.00
_cell.angle_beta   90.00
_cell.angle_gamma   90.00
#
_symmetry.space_group_name_H-M   'P 1'
#
loop_
_entity.id
_entity.type
_entity.pdbx_description
1 polymer ?
#
loop_
_entity_poly.entity_id
_entity_poly.type
_entity_poly.pdbx_seq_one_letter_code
_entity_poly.pdbx_strand_id
1 'polypeptide(L)'
;VADGIERRSGVSLWRQIADRILQSIAAGDFAENAALPPEVALAERYGVNRHTVRSAIAALVQDGVLRAEQGRGTFVLSRKRLSYPIGARTRFSTGLQGQASERHIVLLSSSVEPASRRVAEALGLARGSDVIRLETRGEADGKPVSRASGWFDARRFAGIDVAMAETGSITASLKRFGIDDYLRQSTVLSARHADASDLADLDLQPGGIVLVTMAVNMTTDGRPIQFAEARFPAERVELKLSAL
;
A
#
# COMPACT_ATOMS: atom_id res chain seq x y z
N VAL A 1 -24.91 24.34 -14.48
CA VAL A 1 -24.34 23.41 -15.47
C VAL A 1 -24.22 22.08 -14.73
N ALA A 2 -25.01 21.05 -15.09
CA ALA A 2 -24.94 19.72 -14.48
C ALA A 2 -23.55 19.14 -14.79
N ASP A 3 -22.78 18.78 -13.74
CA ASP A 3 -21.43 18.25 -13.83
C ASP A 3 -21.43 16.91 -14.58
N GLY A 4 -21.35 16.93 -15.89
CA GLY A 4 -20.94 15.91 -16.85
C GLY A 4 -21.22 14.42 -16.55
N ILE A 5 -22.42 14.07 -16.06
CA ILE A 5 -22.84 12.67 -15.90
C ILE A 5 -23.35 12.13 -17.22
N GLU A 6 -22.67 11.11 -17.74
CA GLU A 6 -22.99 10.49 -19.04
C GLU A 6 -23.97 9.30 -18.85
N ARG A 7 -25.22 9.49 -19.26
CA ARG A 7 -26.27 8.44 -19.15
C ARG A 7 -26.09 7.25 -20.11
N ARG A 8 -25.11 7.30 -21.04
CA ARG A 8 -24.86 6.27 -22.05
C ARG A 8 -23.45 5.66 -22.03
N SER A 9 -22.68 5.89 -20.97
CA SER A 9 -21.29 5.40 -20.85
C SER A 9 -21.14 3.91 -20.48
N GLY A 10 -22.25 3.18 -20.27
CA GLY A 10 -22.18 1.80 -19.75
C GLY A 10 -21.83 1.69 -18.26
N VAL A 11 -21.45 2.81 -17.61
CA VAL A 11 -21.17 2.89 -16.18
C VAL A 11 -22.43 3.34 -15.43
N SER A 12 -22.78 2.66 -14.35
CA SER A 12 -23.96 3.00 -13.55
C SER A 12 -23.86 4.44 -13.01
N LEU A 13 -25.00 5.16 -12.96
CA LEU A 13 -25.03 6.56 -12.51
C LEU A 13 -24.48 6.76 -11.09
N TRP A 14 -24.79 5.85 -10.18
CA TRP A 14 -24.28 5.94 -8.81
C TRP A 14 -22.74 5.83 -8.76
N ARG A 15 -22.14 5.01 -9.63
CA ARG A 15 -20.68 4.88 -9.72
C ARG A 15 -20.03 6.16 -10.23
N GLN A 16 -20.59 6.78 -11.28
CA GLN A 16 -20.12 8.07 -11.79
C GLN A 16 -20.19 9.16 -10.70
N ILE A 17 -21.24 9.17 -9.88
CA ILE A 17 -21.38 10.11 -8.76
C ILE A 17 -20.34 9.84 -7.69
N ALA A 18 -20.13 8.57 -7.32
CA ALA A 18 -19.07 8.21 -6.37
C ALA A 18 -17.70 8.68 -6.85
N ASP A 19 -17.36 8.47 -8.12
CA ASP A 19 -16.10 8.91 -8.72
C ASP A 19 -15.98 10.45 -8.73
N ARG A 20 -17.07 11.19 -8.97
CA ARG A 20 -17.07 12.67 -8.88
C ARG A 20 -16.87 13.18 -7.47
N ILE A 21 -17.51 12.57 -6.48
CA ILE A 21 -17.29 12.91 -5.07
C ILE A 21 -15.83 12.63 -4.69
N LEU A 22 -15.26 11.50 -5.11
CA LEU A 22 -13.84 11.19 -4.90
C LEU A 22 -12.91 12.23 -5.52
N GLN A 23 -13.20 12.65 -6.77
CA GLN A 23 -12.43 13.69 -7.45
C GLN A 23 -12.50 15.03 -6.70
N SER A 24 -13.68 15.45 -6.25
CA SER A 24 -13.84 16.67 -5.47
C SER A 24 -13.11 16.61 -4.12
N ILE A 25 -13.12 15.46 -3.44
CA ILE A 25 -12.34 15.25 -2.21
C ILE A 25 -10.83 15.35 -2.53
N ALA A 26 -10.37 14.71 -3.61
CA ALA A 26 -8.98 14.74 -4.02
C ALA A 26 -8.51 16.15 -4.46
N ALA A 27 -9.41 16.94 -5.06
CA ALA A 27 -9.17 18.33 -5.44
C ALA A 27 -9.16 19.30 -4.25
N GLY A 28 -9.60 18.82 -3.05
CA GLY A 28 -9.68 19.66 -1.85
C GLY A 28 -10.98 20.46 -1.72
N ASP A 29 -11.98 20.24 -2.59
CA ASP A 29 -13.29 20.91 -2.50
C ASP A 29 -14.01 20.58 -1.19
N PHE A 30 -13.72 19.41 -0.64
CA PHE A 30 -14.20 18.95 0.66
C PHE A 30 -13.01 18.68 1.57
N ALA A 31 -12.87 19.49 2.62
CA ALA A 31 -11.82 19.28 3.62
C ALA A 31 -12.03 17.97 4.41
N GLU A 32 -10.97 17.48 5.01
CA GLU A 32 -11.02 16.34 5.94
C GLU A 32 -11.99 16.67 7.10
N ASN A 33 -12.82 15.69 7.45
CA ASN A 33 -13.89 15.83 8.46
C ASN A 33 -14.98 16.87 8.11
N ALA A 34 -14.95 17.47 6.92
CA ALA A 34 -16.05 18.33 6.49
C ALA A 34 -17.30 17.53 6.19
N ALA A 35 -18.46 18.12 6.45
CA ALA A 35 -19.74 17.57 6.05
C ALA A 35 -19.90 17.70 4.52
N LEU A 36 -20.30 16.61 3.88
CA LEU A 36 -20.77 16.66 2.50
C LEU A 36 -22.10 17.43 2.43
N PRO A 37 -22.39 18.10 1.30
CA PRO A 37 -23.71 18.64 1.07
C PRO A 37 -24.79 17.58 1.25
N PRO A 38 -26.00 17.96 1.71
CA PRO A 38 -27.12 17.04 1.85
C PRO A 38 -27.42 16.28 0.56
N GLU A 39 -27.91 15.03 0.66
CA GLU A 39 -28.25 14.17 -0.51
C GLU A 39 -29.12 14.91 -1.54
N VAL A 40 -30.02 15.78 -1.09
CA VAL A 40 -30.91 16.58 -1.97
C VAL A 40 -30.10 17.56 -2.80
N ALA A 41 -29.19 18.31 -2.18
CA ALA A 41 -28.33 19.27 -2.88
C ALA A 41 -27.39 18.58 -3.88
N LEU A 42 -26.85 17.41 -3.51
CA LEU A 42 -26.04 16.60 -4.44
C LEU A 42 -26.87 16.05 -5.59
N ALA A 43 -28.12 15.64 -5.34
CA ALA A 43 -29.04 15.17 -6.37
C ALA A 43 -29.34 16.27 -7.40
N GLU A 44 -29.60 17.48 -6.92
CA GLU A 44 -29.78 18.68 -7.75
C GLU A 44 -28.53 19.02 -8.55
N ARG A 45 -27.36 19.06 -7.89
CA ARG A 45 -26.07 19.34 -8.52
C ARG A 45 -25.76 18.40 -9.67
N TYR A 46 -25.99 17.08 -9.47
CA TYR A 46 -25.70 16.04 -10.48
C TYR A 46 -26.86 15.73 -11.43
N GLY A 47 -28.03 16.36 -11.26
CA GLY A 47 -29.21 16.13 -12.10
C GLY A 47 -29.74 14.70 -12.04
N VAL A 48 -29.69 14.07 -10.86
CA VAL A 48 -30.10 12.68 -10.63
C VAL A 48 -31.10 12.59 -9.47
N ASN A 49 -31.66 11.40 -9.32
CA ASN A 49 -32.57 11.16 -8.21
C ASN A 49 -31.76 10.92 -6.89
N ARG A 50 -32.37 11.28 -5.76
CA ARG A 50 -31.80 11.16 -4.42
C ARG A 50 -31.34 9.73 -4.09
N HIS A 51 -32.06 8.70 -4.57
CA HIS A 51 -31.66 7.30 -4.33
C HIS A 51 -30.33 6.96 -5.00
N THR A 52 -30.05 7.53 -6.17
CA THR A 52 -28.76 7.33 -6.86
C THR A 52 -27.60 7.94 -6.08
N VAL A 53 -27.81 9.14 -5.51
CA VAL A 53 -26.82 9.77 -4.62
C VAL A 53 -26.61 8.95 -3.36
N ARG A 54 -27.69 8.45 -2.75
CA ARG A 54 -27.60 7.60 -1.56
C ARG A 54 -26.80 6.32 -1.82
N SER A 55 -27.02 5.68 -2.99
CA SER A 55 -26.23 4.50 -3.39
C SER A 55 -24.73 4.84 -3.55
N ALA A 56 -24.42 5.99 -4.14
CA ALA A 56 -23.03 6.46 -4.27
C ALA A 56 -22.40 6.71 -2.88
N ILE A 57 -23.11 7.42 -2.00
CA ILE A 57 -22.65 7.67 -0.62
C ILE A 57 -22.48 6.35 0.15
N ALA A 58 -23.41 5.42 0.06
CA ALA A 58 -23.32 4.12 0.72
C ALA A 58 -22.09 3.34 0.28
N ALA A 59 -21.78 3.32 -1.03
CA ALA A 59 -20.56 2.71 -1.54
C ALA A 59 -19.31 3.39 -0.97
N LEU A 60 -19.26 4.74 -0.96
CA LEU A 60 -18.12 5.48 -0.39
C LEU A 60 -17.98 5.33 1.13
N VAL A 61 -19.08 5.07 1.84
CA VAL A 61 -19.04 4.73 3.28
C VAL A 61 -18.48 3.32 3.45
N GLN A 62 -18.91 2.36 2.64
CA GLN A 62 -18.39 1.00 2.62
C GLN A 62 -16.90 0.98 2.29
N ASP A 63 -16.46 1.82 1.34
CA ASP A 63 -15.06 2.00 0.97
C ASP A 63 -14.27 2.81 2.03
N GLY A 64 -14.92 3.26 3.12
CA GLY A 64 -14.31 4.06 4.19
C GLY A 64 -13.76 5.42 3.72
N VAL A 65 -14.33 6.00 2.67
CA VAL A 65 -14.05 7.38 2.22
C VAL A 65 -14.89 8.37 2.99
N LEU A 66 -16.13 7.96 3.27
CA LEU A 66 -17.11 8.76 3.98
C LEU A 66 -17.54 8.06 5.26
N ARG A 67 -18.05 8.84 6.20
CA ARG A 67 -18.70 8.37 7.43
C ARG A 67 -20.08 8.98 7.53
N ALA A 68 -21.10 8.15 7.61
CA ALA A 68 -22.46 8.60 7.87
C ALA A 68 -22.71 8.65 9.38
N GLU A 69 -23.16 9.79 9.87
CA GLU A 69 -23.58 10.00 11.27
C GLU A 69 -25.09 10.24 11.28
N GLN A 70 -25.81 9.38 11.97
CA GLN A 70 -27.28 9.50 12.03
C GLN A 70 -27.72 10.85 12.58
N GLY A 71 -28.56 11.57 11.86
CA GLY A 71 -29.06 12.90 12.23
C GLY A 71 -28.06 14.04 12.06
N ARG A 72 -26.77 13.77 11.76
CA ARG A 72 -25.73 14.78 11.61
C ARG A 72 -25.23 14.95 10.18
N GLY A 73 -25.42 13.96 9.32
CA GLY A 73 -25.03 14.00 7.92
C GLY A 73 -23.91 13.02 7.56
N THR A 74 -23.31 13.25 6.41
CA THR A 74 -22.20 12.46 5.90
C THR A 74 -20.93 13.30 5.89
N PHE A 75 -19.84 12.77 6.41
CA PHE A 75 -18.57 13.46 6.59
C PHE A 75 -17.48 12.78 5.78
N VAL A 76 -16.56 13.58 5.25
CA VAL A 76 -15.33 13.07 4.62
C VAL A 76 -14.47 12.48 5.71
N LEU A 77 -14.14 11.18 5.59
CA LEU A 77 -13.14 10.60 6.45
C LEU A 77 -11.76 11.12 6.06
N SER A 78 -10.98 11.55 7.06
CA SER A 78 -9.59 11.86 6.84
C SER A 78 -8.88 10.58 6.38
N ARG A 79 -8.60 10.49 5.07
CA ARG A 79 -7.67 9.51 4.52
C ARG A 79 -6.31 10.17 4.36
N LYS A 80 -5.71 10.58 5.47
CA LYS A 80 -4.30 10.93 5.42
C LYS A 80 -3.54 9.66 5.04
N ARG A 81 -3.23 9.54 3.74
CA ARG A 81 -2.37 8.47 3.27
C ARG A 81 -1.04 8.57 3.98
N LEU A 82 -0.53 7.45 4.40
CA LEU A 82 0.83 7.40 4.92
C LEU A 82 1.79 7.62 3.75
N SER A 83 2.60 8.65 3.82
CA SER A 83 3.58 8.97 2.80
C SER A 83 4.82 8.11 3.02
N TYR A 84 5.04 7.13 2.14
CA TYR A 84 6.18 6.23 2.21
C TYR A 84 7.29 6.68 1.25
N PRO A 85 8.40 7.22 1.78
CA PRO A 85 9.47 7.75 0.93
C PRO A 85 10.25 6.61 0.26
N ILE A 86 10.48 6.77 -1.04
CA ILE A 86 11.33 5.89 -1.85
C ILE A 86 12.62 6.61 -2.18
N GLY A 87 13.72 6.11 -1.68
CA GLY A 87 15.06 6.64 -1.89
C GLY A 87 16.13 5.61 -1.58
N ALA A 88 17.41 6.02 -1.63
CA ALA A 88 18.56 5.14 -1.44
C ALA A 88 18.59 4.41 -0.08
N ARG A 89 17.99 5.00 0.96
CA ARG A 89 17.92 4.42 2.32
C ARG A 89 16.47 4.18 2.79
N THR A 90 15.61 3.74 1.89
CA THR A 90 14.23 3.42 2.24
C THR A 90 14.17 2.22 3.18
N ARG A 91 13.60 2.42 4.35
CA ARG A 91 13.33 1.39 5.36
C ARG A 91 11.92 1.57 5.93
N PHE A 92 11.23 0.47 6.23
CA PHE A 92 9.88 0.54 6.77
C PHE A 92 9.82 1.33 8.09
N SER A 93 10.76 1.05 8.99
CA SER A 93 10.80 1.67 10.33
C SER A 93 10.97 3.20 10.30
N THR A 94 11.74 3.72 9.35
CA THR A 94 12.01 5.16 9.21
C THR A 94 11.04 5.83 8.24
N GLY A 95 10.55 5.12 7.24
CA GLY A 95 9.68 5.67 6.20
C GLY A 95 8.34 6.20 6.72
N LEU A 96 7.82 5.63 7.80
CA LEU A 96 6.56 6.05 8.42
C LEU A 96 6.77 6.82 9.74
N GLN A 97 7.99 7.27 10.02
CA GLN A 97 8.29 8.01 11.25
C GLN A 97 7.51 9.33 11.32
N GLY A 98 6.86 9.58 12.47
CA GLY A 98 6.03 10.77 12.68
C GLY A 98 4.65 10.72 12.01
N GLN A 99 4.30 9.62 11.31
CA GLN A 99 3.02 9.46 10.64
C GLN A 99 2.12 8.41 11.30
N ALA A 100 2.69 7.52 12.10
CA ALA A 100 1.98 6.53 12.89
C ALA A 100 2.65 6.39 14.26
N SER A 101 1.84 6.14 15.29
CA SER A 101 2.31 5.96 16.67
C SER A 101 2.97 4.61 16.86
N GLU A 102 2.36 3.56 16.33
CA GLU A 102 2.84 2.19 16.39
C GLU A 102 3.13 1.66 14.99
N ARG A 103 4.27 0.99 14.84
CA ARG A 103 4.71 0.41 13.57
C ARG A 103 5.45 -0.87 13.83
N HIS A 104 4.99 -1.96 13.22
CA HIS A 104 5.66 -3.25 13.28
C HIS A 104 5.60 -4.00 11.96
N ILE A 105 6.52 -4.95 11.83
CA ILE A 105 6.49 -5.91 10.75
C ILE A 105 6.28 -7.29 11.35
N VAL A 106 5.25 -7.96 10.89
CA VAL A 106 4.92 -9.32 11.26
C VAL A 106 5.50 -10.26 10.19
N LEU A 107 6.28 -11.25 10.62
CA LEU A 107 6.68 -12.36 9.76
C LEU A 107 5.49 -13.31 9.60
N LEU A 108 4.97 -13.46 8.41
CA LEU A 108 3.83 -14.34 8.12
C LEU A 108 4.27 -15.77 7.83
N SER A 109 5.34 -15.93 7.05
CA SER A 109 5.95 -17.23 6.76
C SER A 109 7.38 -17.07 6.27
N SER A 110 8.14 -18.17 6.35
CA SER A 110 9.44 -18.32 5.70
C SER A 110 9.52 -19.66 4.98
N SER A 111 10.28 -19.71 3.89
CA SER A 111 10.56 -20.93 3.15
C SER A 111 11.92 -20.86 2.49
N VAL A 112 12.53 -22.03 2.29
CA VAL A 112 13.69 -22.18 1.41
C VAL A 112 13.18 -22.70 0.08
N GLU A 113 13.55 -22.02 -1.00
CA GLU A 113 13.11 -22.35 -2.36
C GLU A 113 14.23 -22.11 -3.39
N PRO A 114 14.21 -22.78 -4.54
CA PRO A 114 15.16 -22.49 -5.61
C PRO A 114 14.86 -21.12 -6.22
N ALA A 115 15.92 -20.30 -6.38
CA ALA A 115 15.79 -18.96 -6.96
C ALA A 115 15.20 -19.02 -8.37
N SER A 116 14.10 -18.31 -8.58
CA SER A 116 13.57 -18.05 -9.91
C SER A 116 14.61 -17.28 -10.74
N ARG A 117 14.47 -17.25 -12.06
CA ARG A 117 15.36 -16.47 -12.93
C ARG A 117 15.52 -15.02 -12.44
N ARG A 118 14.40 -14.39 -12.13
CA ARG A 118 14.38 -12.98 -11.67
C ARG A 118 15.10 -12.78 -10.34
N VAL A 119 14.86 -13.66 -9.37
CA VAL A 119 15.50 -13.61 -8.05
C VAL A 119 17.01 -13.85 -8.18
N ALA A 120 17.41 -14.85 -8.98
CA ALA A 120 18.82 -15.15 -9.21
C ALA A 120 19.57 -13.98 -9.88
N GLU A 121 19.00 -13.38 -10.93
CA GLU A 121 19.54 -12.20 -11.59
C GLU A 121 19.67 -11.01 -10.62
N ALA A 122 18.64 -10.75 -9.81
CA ALA A 122 18.63 -9.63 -8.84
C ALA A 122 19.66 -9.80 -7.72
N LEU A 123 19.91 -11.04 -7.28
CA LEU A 123 20.84 -11.35 -6.19
C LEU A 123 22.26 -11.72 -6.69
N GLY A 124 22.49 -11.77 -8.01
CA GLY A 124 23.77 -12.20 -8.57
C GLY A 124 24.10 -13.68 -8.31
N LEU A 125 23.07 -14.53 -8.21
CA LEU A 125 23.19 -15.97 -7.92
C LEU A 125 23.04 -16.80 -9.20
N ALA A 126 23.52 -18.05 -9.15
CA ALA A 126 23.21 -19.02 -10.19
C ALA A 126 21.70 -19.35 -10.14
N ARG A 127 21.10 -19.61 -11.31
CA ARG A 127 19.70 -20.02 -11.39
C ARG A 127 19.50 -21.31 -10.60
N GLY A 128 18.45 -21.35 -9.78
CA GLY A 128 18.13 -22.49 -8.94
C GLY A 128 18.95 -22.59 -7.64
N SER A 129 19.81 -21.60 -7.33
CA SER A 129 20.42 -21.51 -6.01
C SER A 129 19.34 -21.40 -4.93
N ASP A 130 19.58 -22.00 -3.77
CA ASP A 130 18.65 -21.89 -2.66
C ASP A 130 18.60 -20.47 -2.11
N VAL A 131 17.39 -19.95 -1.96
CA VAL A 131 17.09 -18.66 -1.33
C VAL A 131 16.10 -18.84 -0.20
N ILE A 132 16.25 -18.02 0.84
CA ILE A 132 15.23 -17.90 1.91
C ILE A 132 14.26 -16.82 1.47
N ARG A 133 12.99 -17.18 1.37
CA ARG A 133 11.90 -16.26 1.14
C ARG A 133 11.21 -15.94 2.45
N LEU A 134 11.12 -14.67 2.78
CA LEU A 134 10.34 -14.15 3.90
C LEU A 134 9.10 -13.45 3.39
N GLU A 135 7.96 -13.81 3.94
CA GLU A 135 6.69 -13.13 3.72
C GLU A 135 6.35 -12.30 4.95
N THR A 136 6.18 -11.00 4.77
CA THR A 136 5.98 -10.08 5.88
C THR A 136 4.79 -9.17 5.64
N ARG A 137 4.16 -8.70 6.72
CA ARG A 137 3.13 -7.68 6.72
C ARG A 137 3.56 -6.51 7.61
N GLY A 138 3.60 -5.31 7.04
CA GLY A 138 3.83 -4.08 7.78
C GLY A 138 2.51 -3.50 8.27
N GLU A 139 2.48 -3.09 9.52
CA GLU A 139 1.32 -2.50 10.17
C GLU A 139 1.66 -1.12 10.73
N ALA A 140 0.69 -0.21 10.69
CA ALA A 140 0.75 1.10 11.29
C ALA A 140 -0.57 1.39 12.02
N ASP A 141 -0.51 1.66 13.32
CA ASP A 141 -1.66 1.90 14.20
C ASP A 141 -2.75 0.79 14.04
N GLY A 142 -2.30 -0.48 14.05
CA GLY A 142 -3.14 -1.67 13.95
C GLY A 142 -3.72 -1.95 12.54
N LYS A 143 -3.35 -1.18 11.52
CA LYS A 143 -3.83 -1.38 10.14
C LYS A 143 -2.71 -1.91 9.24
N PRO A 144 -2.98 -2.91 8.38
CA PRO A 144 -2.03 -3.36 7.39
C PRO A 144 -1.75 -2.24 6.36
N VAL A 145 -0.46 -1.92 6.17
CA VAL A 145 -0.02 -0.86 5.24
C VAL A 145 0.95 -1.38 4.19
N SER A 146 1.45 -2.59 4.36
CA SER A 146 2.27 -3.25 3.34
C SER A 146 2.25 -4.77 3.49
N ARG A 147 2.42 -5.46 2.37
CA ARG A 147 2.72 -6.89 2.27
C ARG A 147 4.00 -7.02 1.46
N ALA A 148 4.97 -7.75 1.95
CA ALA A 148 6.23 -7.87 1.23
C ALA A 148 6.76 -9.30 1.20
N SER A 149 7.34 -9.67 0.06
CA SER A 149 8.15 -10.86 -0.15
C SER A 149 9.61 -10.43 -0.26
N GLY A 150 10.49 -11.00 0.53
CA GLY A 150 11.92 -10.71 0.51
C GLY A 150 12.74 -11.98 0.30
N TRP A 151 13.65 -11.99 -0.67
CA TRP A 151 14.53 -13.13 -0.97
C TRP A 151 15.96 -12.82 -0.59
N PHE A 152 16.60 -13.78 0.05
CA PHE A 152 17.97 -13.74 0.55
C PHE A 152 18.73 -14.99 0.12
N ASP A 153 20.02 -14.89 -0.17
CA ASP A 153 20.88 -16.07 -0.40
C ASP A 153 20.88 -16.97 0.84
N ALA A 154 20.40 -18.21 0.72
CA ALA A 154 20.25 -19.14 1.84
C ALA A 154 21.58 -19.50 2.52
N ARG A 155 22.70 -19.50 1.76
CA ARG A 155 24.02 -19.79 2.32
C ARG A 155 24.54 -18.65 3.17
N ARG A 156 24.35 -17.41 2.68
CA ARG A 156 24.86 -16.20 3.36
C ARG A 156 24.00 -15.78 4.55
N PHE A 157 22.70 -16.00 4.46
CA PHE A 157 21.72 -15.52 5.43
C PHE A 157 20.96 -16.65 6.16
N ALA A 158 21.64 -17.80 6.39
CA ALA A 158 21.04 -18.90 7.15
C ALA A 158 20.55 -18.41 8.53
N GLY A 159 19.26 -18.59 8.81
CA GLY A 159 18.64 -18.12 10.07
C GLY A 159 18.12 -16.67 10.04
N ILE A 160 18.05 -16.01 8.87
CA ILE A 160 17.47 -14.67 8.75
C ILE A 160 15.98 -14.63 9.14
N ASP A 161 15.27 -15.72 8.96
CA ASP A 161 13.88 -15.94 9.37
C ASP A 161 13.74 -15.91 10.89
N VAL A 162 14.63 -16.60 11.62
CA VAL A 162 14.68 -16.57 13.08
C VAL A 162 15.00 -15.15 13.55
N ALA A 163 16.02 -14.51 12.95
CA ALA A 163 16.37 -13.13 13.28
C ALA A 163 15.20 -12.18 13.03
N MET A 164 14.43 -12.39 11.94
CA MET A 164 13.26 -11.56 11.62
C MET A 164 12.11 -11.80 12.62
N ALA A 165 11.84 -13.03 13.01
CA ALA A 165 10.82 -13.36 13.98
C ALA A 165 11.10 -12.70 15.35
N GLU A 166 12.36 -12.64 15.77
CA GLU A 166 12.78 -12.06 17.05
C GLU A 166 12.84 -10.53 17.02
N THR A 167 13.27 -9.94 15.91
CA THR A 167 13.53 -8.49 15.84
C THR A 167 12.35 -7.68 15.28
N GLY A 168 11.46 -8.30 14.50
CA GLY A 168 10.42 -7.61 13.76
C GLY A 168 10.96 -6.57 12.74
N SER A 169 12.23 -6.68 12.35
CA SER A 169 12.89 -5.67 11.50
C SER A 169 13.95 -6.27 10.59
N ILE A 170 13.78 -6.12 9.29
CA ILE A 170 14.80 -6.54 8.30
C ILE A 170 16.15 -5.88 8.58
N THR A 171 16.16 -4.59 8.91
CA THR A 171 17.40 -3.88 9.23
C THR A 171 18.10 -4.44 10.48
N ALA A 172 17.35 -4.72 11.53
CA ALA A 172 17.91 -5.32 12.74
C ALA A 172 18.36 -6.77 12.51
N SER A 173 17.63 -7.53 11.69
CA SER A 173 18.01 -8.88 11.29
C SER A 173 19.33 -8.88 10.50
N LEU A 174 19.49 -7.99 9.52
CA LEU A 174 20.70 -7.87 8.71
C LEU A 174 21.95 -7.53 9.54
N LYS A 175 21.79 -6.77 10.63
CA LYS A 175 22.90 -6.48 11.54
C LYS A 175 23.50 -7.72 12.17
N ARG A 176 22.70 -8.78 12.41
CA ARG A 176 23.20 -10.07 12.92
C ARG A 176 24.10 -10.80 11.94
N PHE A 177 24.07 -10.40 10.66
CA PHE A 177 24.93 -10.92 9.59
C PHE A 177 26.05 -9.94 9.22
N GLY A 178 26.36 -8.98 10.11
CA GLY A 178 27.43 -8.00 9.90
C GLY A 178 27.12 -6.91 8.90
N ILE A 179 25.83 -6.68 8.59
CA ILE A 179 25.38 -5.64 7.68
C ILE A 179 24.73 -4.50 8.48
N ASP A 180 25.54 -3.52 8.85
CA ASP A 180 25.10 -2.37 9.63
C ASP A 180 24.38 -1.31 8.78
N ASP A 181 24.77 -1.17 7.51
CA ASP A 181 24.14 -0.27 6.55
C ASP A 181 24.00 -0.92 5.17
N TYR A 182 22.98 -0.52 4.44
CA TYR A 182 22.74 -0.97 3.08
C TYR A 182 22.00 0.09 2.28
N LEU A 183 22.13 0.00 0.97
CA LEU A 183 21.55 0.92 0.02
C LEU A 183 20.55 0.19 -0.88
N ARG A 184 19.56 0.90 -1.31
CA ARG A 184 18.65 0.48 -2.36
C ARG A 184 19.25 0.88 -3.70
N GLN A 185 19.59 -0.12 -4.52
CA GLN A 185 20.19 0.09 -5.84
C GLN A 185 19.19 0.62 -6.85
N SER A 186 18.00 0.02 -6.85
CA SER A 186 16.95 0.35 -7.81
C SER A 186 15.58 0.11 -7.21
N THR A 187 14.58 0.78 -7.76
CA THR A 187 13.17 0.50 -7.47
C THR A 187 12.38 0.59 -8.77
N VAL A 188 11.66 -0.46 -9.11
CA VAL A 188 10.63 -0.45 -10.14
C VAL A 188 9.29 -0.30 -9.45
N LEU A 189 8.51 0.68 -9.89
CA LEU A 189 7.17 0.98 -9.37
C LEU A 189 6.12 0.61 -10.42
N SER A 190 5.09 -0.09 -10.01
CA SER A 190 3.90 -0.39 -10.82
C SER A 190 2.64 -0.38 -9.95
N ALA A 191 1.49 -0.54 -10.58
CA ALA A 191 0.21 -0.69 -9.89
C ALA A 191 -0.60 -1.81 -10.54
N ARG A 192 -1.40 -2.53 -9.74
CA ARG A 192 -2.33 -3.55 -10.22
C ARG A 192 -3.53 -3.66 -9.29
N HIS A 193 -4.56 -4.33 -9.75
CA HIS A 193 -5.63 -4.75 -8.85
C HIS A 193 -5.09 -5.74 -7.81
N ALA A 194 -5.62 -5.63 -6.60
CA ALA A 194 -5.34 -6.55 -5.52
C ALA A 194 -5.83 -7.97 -5.90
N ASP A 195 -4.97 -8.96 -5.70
CA ASP A 195 -5.36 -10.37 -5.81
C ASP A 195 -5.95 -10.88 -4.48
N ALA A 196 -6.38 -12.15 -4.45
CA ALA A 196 -7.01 -12.73 -3.27
C ALA A 196 -6.11 -12.67 -2.01
N SER A 197 -4.79 -12.83 -2.18
CA SER A 197 -3.85 -12.74 -1.06
C SER A 197 -3.69 -11.30 -0.56
N ASP A 198 -3.66 -10.33 -1.47
CA ASP A 198 -3.60 -8.91 -1.11
C ASP A 198 -4.88 -8.47 -0.38
N LEU A 199 -6.05 -8.93 -0.84
CA LEU A 199 -7.32 -8.62 -0.18
C LEU A 199 -7.33 -9.11 1.26
N ALA A 200 -6.87 -10.35 1.49
CA ALA A 200 -6.83 -10.95 2.82
C ALA A 200 -5.76 -10.31 3.73
N ASP A 201 -4.51 -10.19 3.22
CA ASP A 201 -3.37 -9.75 4.02
C ASP A 201 -3.35 -8.23 4.29
N LEU A 202 -3.96 -7.45 3.39
CA LEU A 202 -4.02 -5.99 3.47
C LEU A 202 -5.40 -5.46 3.87
N ASP A 203 -6.36 -6.35 4.19
CA ASP A 203 -7.72 -5.96 4.54
C ASP A 203 -8.33 -4.98 3.50
N LEU A 204 -8.32 -5.41 2.24
CA LEU A 204 -8.81 -4.64 1.10
C LEU A 204 -10.16 -5.20 0.62
N GLN A 205 -10.99 -4.30 0.07
CA GLN A 205 -12.21 -4.71 -0.61
C GLN A 205 -11.93 -5.15 -2.06
N PRO A 206 -12.77 -6.02 -2.65
CA PRO A 206 -12.69 -6.38 -4.06
C PRO A 206 -12.62 -5.14 -4.96
N GLY A 207 -11.68 -5.15 -5.93
CA GLY A 207 -11.41 -3.99 -6.78
C GLY A 207 -10.37 -3.03 -6.23
N GLY A 208 -9.86 -3.24 -5.02
CA GLY A 208 -8.77 -2.48 -4.44
C GLY A 208 -7.53 -2.47 -5.34
N ILE A 209 -6.74 -1.41 -5.25
CA ILE A 209 -5.49 -1.24 -6.01
C ILE A 209 -4.32 -1.31 -5.05
N VAL A 210 -3.29 -2.05 -5.43
CA VAL A 210 -2.00 -2.06 -4.76
C VAL A 210 -0.92 -1.40 -5.62
N LEU A 211 -0.13 -0.55 -4.97
CA LEU A 211 1.13 -0.06 -5.51
C LEU A 211 2.19 -1.12 -5.25
N VAL A 212 2.91 -1.52 -6.28
CA VAL A 212 3.91 -2.59 -6.21
C VAL A 212 5.28 -1.99 -6.41
N THR A 213 6.19 -2.25 -5.48
CA THR A 213 7.61 -1.90 -5.64
C THR A 213 8.45 -3.16 -5.70
N MET A 214 9.37 -3.20 -6.63
CA MET A 214 10.42 -4.22 -6.70
C MET A 214 11.77 -3.54 -6.55
N ALA A 215 12.56 -4.01 -5.60
CA ALA A 215 13.81 -3.36 -5.26
C ALA A 215 14.92 -4.38 -4.98
N VAL A 216 16.15 -4.00 -5.34
CA VAL A 216 17.36 -4.69 -4.91
C VAL A 216 18.04 -3.84 -3.86
N ASN A 217 18.28 -4.43 -2.70
CA ASN A 217 19.11 -3.84 -1.65
C ASN A 217 20.51 -4.47 -1.72
N MET A 218 21.55 -3.66 -1.50
CA MET A 218 22.94 -4.05 -1.55
C MET A 218 23.71 -3.45 -0.38
N THR A 219 24.82 -4.08 -0.04
CA THR A 219 25.82 -3.49 0.88
C THR A 219 26.42 -2.23 0.28
N THR A 220 27.09 -1.44 1.10
CA THR A 220 27.79 -0.20 0.65
C THR A 220 28.91 -0.47 -0.35
N ASP A 221 29.47 -1.68 -0.38
CA ASP A 221 30.46 -2.16 -1.36
C ASP A 221 29.82 -2.78 -2.62
N GLY A 222 28.50 -2.65 -2.78
CA GLY A 222 27.79 -3.01 -4.00
C GLY A 222 27.36 -4.49 -4.13
N ARG A 223 27.43 -5.29 -3.07
CA ARG A 223 26.99 -6.69 -3.12
C ARG A 223 25.49 -6.80 -2.85
N PRO A 224 24.69 -7.44 -3.72
CA PRO A 224 23.29 -7.69 -3.44
C PRO A 224 23.09 -8.50 -2.15
N ILE A 225 22.09 -8.11 -1.37
CA ILE A 225 21.74 -8.77 -0.10
C ILE A 225 20.28 -9.20 -0.03
N GLN A 226 19.42 -8.48 -0.72
CA GLN A 226 17.99 -8.75 -0.72
C GLN A 226 17.37 -8.31 -2.05
N PHE A 227 16.56 -9.16 -2.64
CA PHE A 227 15.54 -8.75 -3.58
C PHE A 227 14.21 -8.70 -2.85
N ALA A 228 13.45 -7.64 -3.03
CA ALA A 228 12.18 -7.43 -2.34
C ALA A 228 11.09 -6.98 -3.31
N GLU A 229 9.91 -7.56 -3.17
CA GLU A 229 8.67 -7.09 -3.76
C GLU A 229 7.73 -6.67 -2.62
N ALA A 230 7.30 -5.41 -2.61
CA ALA A 230 6.36 -4.91 -1.62
C ALA A 230 5.11 -4.35 -2.30
N ARG A 231 3.97 -4.60 -1.69
CA ARG A 231 2.63 -4.19 -2.11
C ARG A 231 2.04 -3.30 -1.04
N PHE A 232 1.54 -2.14 -1.44
CA PHE A 232 0.98 -1.13 -0.56
C PHE A 232 -0.46 -0.83 -1.00
N PRO A 233 -1.45 -0.82 -0.10
CA PRO A 233 -2.81 -0.41 -0.45
C PRO A 233 -2.83 1.05 -0.88
N ALA A 234 -3.17 1.32 -2.15
CA ALA A 234 -3.17 2.67 -2.73
C ALA A 234 -4.13 3.63 -2.02
N GLU A 235 -5.12 3.10 -1.33
CA GLU A 235 -6.04 3.88 -0.52
C GLU A 235 -5.46 4.39 0.81
N ARG A 236 -4.43 3.70 1.37
CA ARG A 236 -3.83 4.00 2.67
C ARG A 236 -2.41 4.52 2.58
N VAL A 237 -1.71 4.23 1.47
CA VAL A 237 -0.30 4.58 1.30
C VAL A 237 -0.08 5.30 -0.02
N GLU A 238 0.69 6.36 0.00
CA GLU A 238 1.28 7.00 -1.17
C GLU A 238 2.79 6.78 -1.17
N LEU A 239 3.37 6.60 -2.34
CA LEU A 239 4.81 6.46 -2.51
C LEU A 239 5.41 7.81 -2.95
N LYS A 240 6.23 8.40 -2.08
CA LYS A 240 6.88 9.69 -2.34
C LYS A 240 8.29 9.47 -2.89
N LEU A 241 8.48 9.79 -4.17
CA LEU A 241 9.79 9.80 -4.79
C LEU A 241 10.34 11.23 -4.70
N SER A 242 11.53 11.37 -4.13
CA SER A 242 12.26 12.65 -4.16
C SER A 242 13.25 12.61 -5.30
N ALA A 243 13.33 13.67 -6.10
CA ALA A 243 14.42 13.84 -7.05
C ALA A 243 15.74 13.88 -6.25
N LEU A 244 16.75 13.13 -6.71
CA LEU A 244 18.10 13.14 -6.16
C LEU A 244 18.79 14.45 -6.50
#